data_0ce522b00f1855e59f43109be4b9acf3
#
_entry.id   0ce522b00f1855e59f43109be4b9acf3
#
_cell.length_a   1.000
_cell.length_b   1.000
_cell.length_c   1.000
_cell.angle_alpha   90.00
_cell.angle_beta   90.00
_cell.angle_gamma   90.00
#
_symmetry.space_group_name_H-M   'P 1'
#
loop_
_entity.id
_entity.type
_entity.pdbx_description
1 polymer ?
#
loop_
_entity_poly.entity_id
_entity_poly.type
_entity_poly.pdbx_seq_one_letter_code
_entity_poly.pdbx_strand_id
1 'polypeptide(L)'
;MNQPLIKLNILSMKGIQMKTFHITWFTFFCCFFAWFGMAPLMKIAKEQLHLTKDQIGNIQIASVSATIVARLLIGRLVDKYGPRLVYCWLLVICAIPVLLIGTSNTYTSFLLFRLAIGVIGASFVITQFHTSIMFAPNVKGTANATAGGFGNAGGGAANFFMPMIATGFVGLGFCTKEDSWRYAMIVPGILLLVCAYLYYRYTKDTPAGDFKEIGYTVDSKKNTFLVAAKDYRTWILTIAYAACFGVEITVDNFAPLFFMDSFGATLAVAGMAAGIFGWINLFARPMGGIVADKIGKVWGFDGKTMLLSVLLLLEGIGIIWFAKSGNLSMAIFMMFFFGLSLKMANGATYSLVPFISPIAVGSVAGIVGAGGNIGAMLIAFMFKAKAVHATKEVIENGVVKTKDLIDYTAAFSLLGYIILGIGVAVFIFRTITAKKGAHIKDLLLVPISVKAQ
;
A
#
# COMPACT_ATOMS: atom_id res chain seq x y z
N MET A 1 11.64 25.57 17.20
CA MET A 1 10.69 24.81 16.35
C MET A 1 11.35 23.80 15.41
N ASN A 2 12.60 23.47 15.64
CA ASN A 2 13.39 22.59 14.74
C ASN A 2 13.40 21.12 15.18
N GLN A 3 12.42 20.71 16.00
CA GLN A 3 12.32 19.33 16.51
C GLN A 3 11.08 18.62 15.98
N PRO A 4 11.12 17.26 15.91
CA PRO A 4 9.96 16.44 15.56
C PRO A 4 8.78 16.70 16.49
N LEU A 5 7.56 16.68 15.93
CA LEU A 5 6.33 16.90 16.70
C LEU A 5 6.01 15.71 17.62
N ILE A 6 5.65 16.02 18.85
CA ILE A 6 5.23 15.03 19.88
C ILE A 6 3.74 14.73 19.87
N LYS A 7 2.96 15.46 19.07
CA LYS A 7 1.50 15.25 18.89
C LYS A 7 1.13 15.41 17.42
N LEU A 8 0.26 14.53 16.92
CA LEU A 8 -0.37 14.67 15.62
C LEU A 8 -1.71 15.37 15.78
N ASN A 9 -1.86 16.54 15.17
CA ASN A 9 -3.14 17.24 15.08
C ASN A 9 -3.54 17.38 13.61
N ILE A 10 -4.36 16.44 13.13
CA ILE A 10 -4.77 16.32 11.71
C ILE A 10 -5.49 17.60 11.20
N LEU A 11 -6.11 18.38 12.08
CA LEU A 11 -6.82 19.61 11.69
C LEU A 11 -5.89 20.82 11.61
N SER A 12 -4.62 20.70 12.02
CA SER A 12 -3.68 21.82 12.06
C SER A 12 -2.76 21.80 10.84
N MET A 13 -2.59 22.95 10.21
CA MET A 13 -1.57 23.20 9.16
C MET A 13 -0.38 24.01 9.70
N LYS A 14 -0.30 24.22 11.02
CA LYS A 14 0.74 25.08 11.64
C LYS A 14 2.09 24.35 11.73
N GLY A 15 3.14 25.06 11.39
CA GLY A 15 4.52 24.55 11.42
C GLY A 15 4.89 23.73 10.18
N ILE A 16 6.21 23.62 9.95
CA ILE A 16 6.75 22.91 8.78
C ILE A 16 6.41 21.42 8.83
N GLN A 17 6.39 20.83 10.01
CA GLN A 17 6.14 19.40 10.19
C GLN A 17 4.71 19.01 9.77
N MET A 18 3.69 19.77 10.25
CA MET A 18 2.29 19.49 9.89
C MET A 18 2.01 19.83 8.42
N LYS A 19 2.57 20.93 7.91
CA LYS A 19 2.47 21.27 6.49
C LYS A 19 3.06 20.17 5.62
N THR A 20 4.28 19.70 5.95
CA THR A 20 4.93 18.59 5.26
C THR A 20 4.09 17.31 5.35
N PHE A 21 3.55 16.98 6.52
CA PHE A 21 2.67 15.82 6.70
C PHE A 21 1.46 15.86 5.77
N HIS A 22 0.74 16.99 5.72
CA HIS A 22 -0.45 17.10 4.86
C HIS A 22 -0.11 17.03 3.37
N ILE A 23 0.95 17.69 2.94
CA ILE A 23 1.40 17.60 1.55
C ILE A 23 1.85 16.17 1.23
N THR A 24 2.51 15.49 2.18
CA THR A 24 3.03 14.13 1.97
C THR A 24 1.90 13.11 1.77
N TRP A 25 0.90 13.05 2.68
CA TRP A 25 -0.19 12.11 2.50
C TRP A 25 -1.07 12.44 1.29
N PHE A 26 -1.29 13.73 0.99
CA PHE A 26 -2.05 14.13 -0.19
C PHE A 26 -1.31 13.79 -1.49
N THR A 27 0.01 14.02 -1.54
CA THR A 27 0.85 13.59 -2.68
C THR A 27 0.78 12.07 -2.86
N PHE A 28 0.82 11.32 -1.76
CA PHE A 28 0.67 9.87 -1.81
C PHE A 28 -0.70 9.44 -2.31
N PHE A 29 -1.77 10.13 -1.90
CA PHE A 29 -3.12 9.95 -2.43
C PHE A 29 -3.15 10.17 -3.97
N CYS A 30 -2.55 11.26 -4.46
CA CYS A 30 -2.47 11.53 -5.90
C CYS A 30 -1.63 10.48 -6.65
N CYS A 31 -0.57 9.95 -6.03
CA CYS A 31 0.20 8.85 -6.58
C CYS A 31 -0.64 7.59 -6.75
N PHE A 32 -1.42 7.22 -5.74
CA PHE A 32 -2.32 6.06 -5.81
C PHE A 32 -3.48 6.30 -6.77
N PHE A 33 -4.02 7.50 -6.80
CA PHE A 33 -5.01 7.90 -7.80
C PHE A 33 -4.49 7.71 -9.23
N ALA A 34 -3.27 8.13 -9.52
CA ALA A 34 -2.64 7.94 -10.83
C ALA A 34 -2.32 6.47 -11.14
N TRP A 35 -1.82 5.71 -10.16
CA TRP A 35 -1.47 4.30 -10.32
C TRP A 35 -2.67 3.44 -10.66
N PHE A 36 -3.78 3.64 -9.95
CA PHE A 36 -5.02 2.89 -10.11
C PHE A 36 -5.98 3.54 -11.13
N GLY A 37 -5.68 4.73 -11.64
CA GLY A 37 -6.57 5.49 -12.54
C GLY A 37 -7.00 4.73 -13.79
N MET A 38 -6.16 3.82 -14.29
CA MET A 38 -6.49 2.98 -15.45
C MET A 38 -7.42 1.80 -15.11
N ALA A 39 -7.50 1.38 -13.83
CA ALA A 39 -8.26 0.18 -13.46
C ALA A 39 -9.75 0.24 -13.84
N PRO A 40 -10.51 1.30 -13.51
CA PRO A 40 -11.92 1.40 -13.89
C PRO A 40 -12.12 1.64 -15.39
N LEU A 41 -11.11 2.10 -16.12
CA LEU A 41 -11.15 2.36 -17.56
C LEU A 41 -10.65 1.18 -18.40
N MET A 42 -10.19 0.11 -17.75
CA MET A 42 -9.56 -1.04 -18.41
C MET A 42 -10.49 -1.72 -19.41
N LYS A 43 -11.81 -1.73 -19.14
CA LYS A 43 -12.79 -2.33 -20.08
C LYS A 43 -12.78 -1.59 -21.42
N ILE A 44 -12.78 -0.26 -21.42
CA ILE A 44 -12.77 0.57 -22.63
C ILE A 44 -11.44 0.36 -23.39
N ALA A 45 -10.32 0.42 -22.66
CA ALA A 45 -9.00 0.18 -23.26
C ALA A 45 -8.85 -1.25 -23.82
N LYS A 46 -9.42 -2.26 -23.14
CA LYS A 46 -9.45 -3.65 -23.61
C LYS A 46 -10.17 -3.76 -24.94
N GLU A 47 -11.34 -3.16 -25.06
CA GLU A 47 -12.17 -3.20 -26.28
C GLU A 47 -11.46 -2.50 -27.43
N GLN A 48 -10.90 -1.30 -27.19
CA GLN A 48 -10.21 -0.51 -28.23
C GLN A 48 -8.88 -1.13 -28.68
N LEU A 49 -8.10 -1.71 -27.77
CA LEU A 49 -6.80 -2.32 -28.07
C LEU A 49 -6.91 -3.83 -28.37
N HIS A 50 -8.12 -4.39 -28.41
CA HIS A 50 -8.39 -5.81 -28.65
C HIS A 50 -7.57 -6.75 -27.74
N LEU A 51 -7.47 -6.41 -26.43
CA LEU A 51 -6.64 -7.16 -25.50
C LEU A 51 -7.29 -8.49 -25.12
N THR A 52 -6.49 -9.55 -25.16
CA THR A 52 -6.89 -10.86 -24.67
C THR A 52 -6.90 -10.92 -23.13
N LYS A 53 -7.55 -11.94 -22.56
CA LYS A 53 -7.60 -12.17 -21.11
C LYS A 53 -6.20 -12.33 -20.52
N ASP A 54 -5.31 -13.07 -21.19
CA ASP A 54 -3.94 -13.30 -20.75
C ASP A 54 -3.10 -12.00 -20.79
N GLN A 55 -3.31 -11.19 -21.83
CA GLN A 55 -2.65 -9.88 -21.93
C GLN A 55 -3.05 -8.94 -20.79
N ILE A 56 -4.33 -8.94 -20.39
CA ILE A 56 -4.78 -8.17 -19.23
C ILE A 56 -4.10 -8.64 -17.95
N GLY A 57 -4.02 -9.96 -17.74
CA GLY A 57 -3.29 -10.52 -16.60
C GLY A 57 -1.81 -10.07 -16.56
N ASN A 58 -1.13 -10.12 -17.70
CA ASN A 58 0.25 -9.66 -17.83
C ASN A 58 0.41 -8.16 -17.52
N ILE A 59 -0.54 -7.32 -17.96
CA ILE A 59 -0.55 -5.89 -17.68
C ILE A 59 -0.69 -5.62 -16.19
N GLN A 60 -1.53 -6.36 -15.48
CA GLN A 60 -1.69 -6.24 -14.03
C GLN A 60 -0.41 -6.63 -13.29
N ILE A 61 0.18 -7.76 -13.66
CA ILE A 61 1.46 -8.23 -13.10
C ILE A 61 2.56 -7.18 -13.34
N ALA A 62 2.70 -6.67 -14.55
CA ALA A 62 3.68 -5.67 -14.91
C ALA A 62 3.59 -4.42 -14.03
N SER A 63 2.37 -3.92 -13.80
CA SER A 63 2.15 -2.70 -13.02
C SER A 63 2.56 -2.83 -11.54
N VAL A 64 2.58 -4.06 -10.99
CA VAL A 64 2.99 -4.33 -9.61
C VAL A 64 4.48 -4.70 -9.53
N SER A 65 5.00 -5.41 -10.54
CA SER A 65 6.39 -5.90 -10.55
C SER A 65 7.42 -4.76 -10.51
N ALA A 66 7.19 -3.69 -11.29
CA ALA A 66 8.08 -2.53 -11.29
C ALA A 66 8.16 -1.86 -9.90
N THR A 67 7.07 -1.91 -9.14
CA THR A 67 7.02 -1.35 -7.79
C THR A 67 8.02 -2.02 -6.85
N ILE A 68 8.25 -3.34 -6.98
CA ILE A 68 9.17 -4.10 -6.13
C ILE A 68 10.58 -3.51 -6.26
N VAL A 69 11.08 -3.42 -7.49
CA VAL A 69 12.41 -2.89 -7.77
C VAL A 69 12.49 -1.40 -7.39
N ALA A 70 11.47 -0.62 -7.76
CA ALA A 70 11.42 0.80 -7.46
C ALA A 70 11.48 1.10 -5.96
N ARG A 71 10.78 0.33 -5.11
CA ARG A 71 10.81 0.50 -3.64
C ARG A 71 12.20 0.29 -3.04
N LEU A 72 12.94 -0.70 -3.54
CA LEU A 72 14.31 -0.96 -3.10
C LEU A 72 15.26 0.19 -3.47
N LEU A 73 15.15 0.69 -4.70
CA LEU A 73 15.96 1.80 -5.21
C LEU A 73 15.63 3.11 -4.46
N ILE A 74 14.35 3.44 -4.37
CA ILE A 74 13.86 4.66 -3.71
C ILE A 74 14.22 4.67 -2.24
N GLY A 75 14.15 3.54 -1.54
CA GLY A 75 14.56 3.45 -0.14
C GLY A 75 16.00 3.90 0.08
N ARG A 76 16.93 3.48 -0.80
CA ARG A 76 18.32 3.91 -0.76
C ARG A 76 18.50 5.39 -1.17
N LEU A 77 17.77 5.82 -2.20
CA LEU A 77 17.88 7.20 -2.68
C LEU A 77 17.38 8.19 -1.62
N VAL A 78 16.31 7.87 -0.91
CA VAL A 78 15.73 8.73 0.13
C VAL A 78 16.64 8.87 1.32
N ASP A 79 17.33 7.80 1.72
CA ASP A 79 18.34 7.86 2.78
C ASP A 79 19.50 8.79 2.39
N LYS A 80 19.88 8.81 1.10
CA LYS A 80 21.07 9.55 0.62
C LYS A 80 20.77 11.01 0.25
N TYR A 81 19.66 11.27 -0.45
CA TYR A 81 19.38 12.58 -1.06
C TYR A 81 18.26 13.36 -0.37
N GLY A 82 17.60 12.75 0.62
CA GLY A 82 16.45 13.33 1.31
C GLY A 82 15.11 13.10 0.62
N PRO A 83 14.02 13.11 1.41
CA PRO A 83 12.69 12.79 0.91
C PRO A 83 12.13 13.84 -0.05
N ARG A 84 12.43 15.13 0.18
CA ARG A 84 11.92 16.24 -0.63
C ARG A 84 12.33 16.11 -2.10
N LEU A 85 13.62 16.01 -2.35
CA LEU A 85 14.15 15.94 -3.71
C LEU A 85 13.77 14.63 -4.41
N VAL A 86 13.89 13.50 -3.71
CA VAL A 86 13.59 12.18 -4.27
C VAL A 86 12.10 12.06 -4.62
N TYR A 87 11.20 12.63 -3.81
CA TYR A 87 9.77 12.63 -4.15
C TYR A 87 9.48 13.48 -5.38
N CYS A 88 10.04 14.67 -5.45
CA CYS A 88 9.85 15.55 -6.63
C CYS A 88 10.27 14.83 -7.92
N TRP A 89 11.45 14.21 -7.93
CA TRP A 89 11.93 13.47 -9.10
C TRP A 89 11.04 12.26 -9.42
N LEU A 90 10.60 11.50 -8.42
CA LEU A 90 9.68 10.38 -8.63
C LEU A 90 8.39 10.85 -9.30
N LEU A 91 7.81 11.96 -8.82
CA LEU A 91 6.56 12.51 -9.36
C LEU A 91 6.71 12.98 -10.81
N VAL A 92 7.78 13.70 -11.13
CA VAL A 92 8.05 14.20 -12.49
C VAL A 92 8.29 13.03 -13.45
N ILE A 93 9.14 12.07 -13.06
CA ILE A 93 9.45 10.91 -13.91
C ILE A 93 8.20 10.06 -14.14
N CYS A 94 7.39 9.84 -13.11
CA CYS A 94 6.17 9.02 -13.23
C CYS A 94 5.02 9.76 -13.92
N ALA A 95 5.00 11.09 -13.91
CA ALA A 95 4.00 11.86 -14.66
C ALA A 95 4.12 11.62 -16.18
N ILE A 96 5.32 11.41 -16.69
CA ILE A 96 5.57 11.17 -18.14
C ILE A 96 4.77 9.95 -18.64
N PRO A 97 4.96 8.73 -18.12
CA PRO A 97 4.19 7.58 -18.61
C PRO A 97 2.68 7.68 -18.32
N VAL A 98 2.25 8.40 -17.25
CA VAL A 98 0.84 8.62 -16.97
C VAL A 98 0.21 9.53 -18.03
N LEU A 99 0.89 10.61 -18.43
CA LEU A 99 0.43 11.53 -19.47
C LEU A 99 0.43 10.86 -20.85
N LEU A 100 1.43 10.01 -21.12
CA LEU A 100 1.64 9.42 -22.44
C LEU A 100 0.95 8.08 -22.65
N ILE A 101 0.37 7.43 -21.63
CA ILE A 101 -0.30 6.13 -21.80
C ILE A 101 -1.43 6.20 -22.84
N GLY A 102 -2.07 7.37 -22.98
CA GLY A 102 -3.09 7.64 -23.99
C GLY A 102 -2.60 7.52 -25.44
N THR A 103 -1.30 7.53 -25.69
CA THR A 103 -0.71 7.33 -27.05
C THR A 103 -0.56 5.86 -27.42
N SER A 104 -0.90 4.93 -26.52
CA SER A 104 -0.78 3.50 -26.76
C SER A 104 -1.77 3.03 -27.83
N ASN A 105 -1.26 2.38 -28.88
CA ASN A 105 -2.06 1.79 -29.94
C ASN A 105 -1.86 0.27 -30.06
N THR A 106 -0.98 -0.31 -29.24
CA THR A 106 -0.67 -1.75 -29.24
C THR A 106 -0.60 -2.28 -27.80
N TYR A 107 -0.79 -3.59 -27.65
CA TYR A 107 -0.59 -4.27 -26.37
C TYR A 107 0.78 -3.97 -25.78
N THR A 108 1.86 -4.03 -26.57
CA THR A 108 3.22 -3.85 -26.08
C THR A 108 3.45 -2.43 -25.57
N SER A 109 3.01 -1.41 -26.30
CA SER A 109 3.14 -0.01 -25.84
C SER A 109 2.35 0.23 -24.55
N PHE A 110 1.12 -0.30 -24.46
CA PHE A 110 0.30 -0.19 -23.28
C PHE A 110 0.93 -0.91 -22.07
N LEU A 111 1.45 -2.13 -22.26
CA LEU A 111 2.16 -2.90 -21.23
C LEU A 111 3.37 -2.14 -20.68
N LEU A 112 4.20 -1.55 -21.57
CA LEU A 112 5.37 -0.77 -21.17
C LEU A 112 5.01 0.48 -20.36
N PHE A 113 3.96 1.21 -20.77
CA PHE A 113 3.47 2.34 -19.98
C PHE A 113 2.94 1.87 -18.61
N ARG A 114 2.19 0.78 -18.54
CA ARG A 114 1.70 0.21 -17.27
C ARG A 114 2.84 -0.22 -16.35
N LEU A 115 3.89 -0.82 -16.91
CA LEU A 115 5.10 -1.15 -16.17
C LEU A 115 5.78 0.11 -15.60
N ALA A 116 5.96 1.15 -16.43
CA ALA A 116 6.57 2.42 -16.01
C ALA A 116 5.72 3.15 -14.95
N ILE A 117 4.40 3.17 -15.10
CA ILE A 117 3.46 3.73 -14.10
C ILE A 117 3.58 2.98 -12.76
N GLY A 118 3.87 1.68 -12.78
CA GLY A 118 4.06 0.88 -11.57
C GLY A 118 5.16 1.41 -10.64
N VAL A 119 6.15 2.15 -11.17
CA VAL A 119 7.21 2.80 -10.37
C VAL A 119 6.65 3.76 -9.32
N ILE A 120 5.49 4.35 -9.58
CA ILE A 120 4.82 5.31 -8.70
C ILE A 120 4.47 4.71 -7.33
N GLY A 121 4.29 3.38 -7.26
CA GLY A 121 4.05 2.65 -6.00
C GLY A 121 5.21 2.75 -5.00
N ALA A 122 6.40 3.21 -5.42
CA ALA A 122 7.51 3.51 -4.53
C ALA A 122 7.31 4.81 -3.72
N SER A 123 6.34 5.65 -4.08
CA SER A 123 5.93 6.85 -3.32
C SER A 123 5.60 6.54 -1.86
N PHE A 124 5.10 5.34 -1.58
CA PHE A 124 4.85 4.86 -0.22
C PHE A 124 6.09 4.88 0.67
N VAL A 125 7.25 4.47 0.14
CA VAL A 125 8.52 4.44 0.89
C VAL A 125 8.91 5.85 1.32
N ILE A 126 8.83 6.81 0.42
CA ILE A 126 9.17 8.21 0.72
C ILE A 126 8.18 8.79 1.74
N THR A 127 6.89 8.50 1.58
CA THR A 127 5.83 8.92 2.51
C THR A 127 6.10 8.45 3.93
N GLN A 128 6.44 7.17 4.11
CA GLN A 128 6.75 6.59 5.42
C GLN A 128 8.06 7.17 6.00
N PHE A 129 9.09 7.32 5.18
CA PHE A 129 10.35 7.92 5.59
C PHE A 129 10.16 9.36 6.04
N HIS A 130 9.55 10.21 5.20
CA HIS A 130 9.38 11.63 5.48
C HIS A 130 8.52 11.88 6.71
N THR A 131 7.40 11.16 6.82
CA THR A 131 6.57 11.21 8.02
C THR A 131 7.36 10.79 9.26
N SER A 132 8.19 9.76 9.16
CA SER A 132 9.01 9.27 10.29
C SER A 132 10.00 10.30 10.83
N ILE A 133 10.50 11.20 9.99
CA ILE A 133 11.43 12.26 10.41
C ILE A 133 10.69 13.44 11.06
N MET A 134 9.48 13.75 10.59
CA MET A 134 8.72 14.90 11.08
C MET A 134 8.08 14.69 12.45
N PHE A 135 7.96 13.44 12.91
CA PHE A 135 7.28 13.09 14.16
C PHE A 135 8.20 12.36 15.15
N ALA A 136 8.01 12.67 16.43
CA ALA A 136 8.73 12.06 17.54
C ALA A 136 8.32 10.58 17.73
N PRO A 137 9.16 9.75 18.38
CA PRO A 137 8.94 8.32 18.56
C PRO A 137 7.57 7.95 19.14
N ASN A 138 7.03 8.78 20.02
CA ASN A 138 5.76 8.54 20.74
C ASN A 138 4.51 8.63 19.87
N VAL A 139 4.58 9.24 18.67
CA VAL A 139 3.46 9.40 17.72
C VAL A 139 3.81 9.01 16.29
N LYS A 140 5.05 8.57 16.07
CA LYS A 140 5.58 8.22 14.75
C LYS A 140 4.75 7.12 14.06
N GLY A 141 4.36 6.09 14.79
CA GLY A 141 3.52 5.02 14.28
C GLY A 141 2.13 5.52 13.87
N THR A 142 1.50 6.34 14.69
CA THR A 142 0.22 6.99 14.38
C THR A 142 0.32 7.84 13.11
N ALA A 143 1.36 8.68 13.02
CA ALA A 143 1.55 9.56 11.86
C ALA A 143 1.78 8.75 10.57
N ASN A 144 2.65 7.73 10.60
CA ASN A 144 2.92 6.85 9.46
C ASN A 144 1.67 6.08 9.03
N ALA A 145 0.94 5.52 9.97
CA ALA A 145 -0.28 4.76 9.68
C ALA A 145 -1.37 5.67 9.09
N THR A 146 -1.50 6.90 9.61
CA THR A 146 -2.47 7.89 9.09
C THR A 146 -2.10 8.34 7.69
N ALA A 147 -0.83 8.70 7.43
CA ALA A 147 -0.36 9.07 6.10
C ALA A 147 -0.56 7.93 5.09
N GLY A 148 -0.27 6.68 5.52
CA GLY A 148 -0.48 5.49 4.70
C GLY A 148 -1.96 5.22 4.42
N GLY A 149 -2.83 5.33 5.42
CA GLY A 149 -4.27 5.11 5.28
C GLY A 149 -4.94 6.13 4.36
N PHE A 150 -4.67 7.40 4.59
CA PHE A 150 -5.21 8.51 3.78
C PHE A 150 -4.70 8.45 2.33
N GLY A 151 -3.40 8.16 2.14
CA GLY A 151 -2.84 8.03 0.81
C GLY A 151 -3.39 6.84 0.02
N ASN A 152 -3.55 5.67 0.64
CA ASN A 152 -4.14 4.50 -0.02
C ASN A 152 -5.59 4.73 -0.48
N ALA A 153 -6.33 5.64 0.14
CA ALA A 153 -7.66 6.02 -0.31
C ALA A 153 -7.68 6.59 -1.75
N GLY A 154 -6.54 7.05 -2.27
CA GLY A 154 -6.40 7.49 -3.66
C GLY A 154 -6.75 6.42 -4.68
N GLY A 155 -6.49 5.14 -4.39
CA GLY A 155 -6.90 4.02 -5.25
C GLY A 155 -8.43 3.87 -5.32
N GLY A 156 -9.11 3.96 -4.17
CA GLY A 156 -10.58 3.96 -4.11
C GLY A 156 -11.18 5.18 -4.82
N ALA A 157 -10.57 6.35 -4.63
CA ALA A 157 -10.97 7.56 -5.32
C ALA A 157 -10.83 7.44 -6.84
N ALA A 158 -9.78 6.78 -7.33
CA ALA A 158 -9.61 6.53 -8.76
C ALA A 158 -10.76 5.71 -9.35
N ASN A 159 -11.18 4.66 -8.66
CA ASN A 159 -12.31 3.84 -9.10
C ASN A 159 -13.61 4.65 -9.21
N PHE A 160 -13.79 5.66 -8.35
CA PHE A 160 -14.98 6.51 -8.36
C PHE A 160 -14.87 7.65 -9.37
N PHE A 161 -13.78 8.41 -9.36
CA PHE A 161 -13.68 9.65 -10.13
C PHE A 161 -13.23 9.44 -11.59
N MET A 162 -12.41 8.44 -11.89
CA MET A 162 -11.91 8.28 -13.26
C MET A 162 -12.98 8.00 -14.31
N PRO A 163 -14.02 7.18 -14.04
CA PRO A 163 -15.15 7.05 -14.96
C PRO A 163 -15.90 8.37 -15.19
N MET A 164 -16.07 9.18 -14.13
CA MET A 164 -16.71 10.51 -14.23
C MET A 164 -15.89 11.47 -15.08
N ILE A 165 -14.57 11.47 -14.91
CA ILE A 165 -13.63 12.27 -15.71
C ILE A 165 -13.72 11.86 -17.17
N ALA A 166 -13.67 10.55 -17.46
CA ALA A 166 -13.78 10.02 -18.82
C ALA A 166 -15.12 10.44 -19.47
N THR A 167 -16.22 10.26 -18.76
CA THR A 167 -17.55 10.67 -19.23
C THR A 167 -17.65 12.19 -19.43
N GLY A 168 -17.02 12.96 -18.56
CA GLY A 168 -16.95 14.42 -18.67
C GLY A 168 -16.25 14.88 -19.97
N PHE A 169 -15.13 14.27 -20.35
CA PHE A 169 -14.47 14.58 -21.61
C PHE A 169 -15.32 14.27 -22.84
N VAL A 170 -16.08 13.15 -22.80
CA VAL A 170 -17.03 12.80 -23.85
C VAL A 170 -18.17 13.82 -23.91
N GLY A 171 -18.75 14.17 -22.76
CA GLY A 171 -19.85 15.13 -22.69
C GLY A 171 -19.51 16.55 -23.12
N LEU A 172 -18.23 16.94 -22.96
CA LEU A 172 -17.69 18.22 -23.43
C LEU A 172 -17.26 18.19 -24.92
N GLY A 173 -17.39 17.04 -25.60
CA GLY A 173 -17.03 16.89 -27.02
C GLY A 173 -15.52 16.82 -27.31
N PHE A 174 -14.67 16.61 -26.29
CA PHE A 174 -13.22 16.51 -26.50
C PHE A 174 -12.79 15.19 -27.14
N CYS A 175 -13.56 14.11 -26.93
CA CYS A 175 -13.23 12.77 -27.44
C CYS A 175 -14.46 11.88 -27.60
N THR A 176 -14.29 10.76 -28.30
CA THR A 176 -15.28 9.68 -28.37
C THR A 176 -15.27 8.86 -27.07
N LYS A 177 -16.28 8.00 -26.90
CA LYS A 177 -16.34 7.10 -25.73
C LYS A 177 -15.15 6.13 -25.71
N GLU A 178 -14.74 5.65 -26.87
CA GLU A 178 -13.64 4.71 -27.07
C GLU A 178 -12.30 5.32 -26.68
N ASP A 179 -12.10 6.64 -26.96
CA ASP A 179 -10.86 7.37 -26.63
C ASP A 179 -10.86 7.99 -25.24
N SER A 180 -11.98 7.93 -24.52
CA SER A 180 -12.16 8.64 -23.25
C SER A 180 -11.12 8.30 -22.19
N TRP A 181 -10.63 7.06 -22.15
CA TRP A 181 -9.59 6.63 -21.21
C TRP A 181 -8.25 7.31 -21.45
N ARG A 182 -7.96 7.64 -22.74
CA ARG A 182 -6.73 8.33 -23.16
C ARG A 182 -6.67 9.74 -22.58
N TYR A 183 -7.77 10.48 -22.71
CA TYR A 183 -7.90 11.84 -22.19
C TYR A 183 -8.03 11.86 -20.67
N ALA A 184 -8.76 10.92 -20.09
CA ALA A 184 -8.93 10.83 -18.65
C ALA A 184 -7.59 10.70 -17.91
N MET A 185 -6.62 9.95 -18.45
CA MET A 185 -5.31 9.75 -17.83
C MET A 185 -4.43 11.01 -17.84
N ILE A 186 -4.77 12.05 -18.60
CA ILE A 186 -4.07 13.33 -18.55
C ILE A 186 -4.26 13.99 -17.17
N VAL A 187 -5.44 13.88 -16.57
CA VAL A 187 -5.76 14.52 -15.30
C VAL A 187 -4.84 14.05 -14.16
N PRO A 188 -4.70 12.75 -13.87
CA PRO A 188 -3.76 12.30 -12.85
C PRO A 188 -2.31 12.63 -13.18
N GLY A 189 -1.92 12.64 -14.46
CA GLY A 189 -0.59 13.06 -14.88
C GLY A 189 -0.27 14.53 -14.53
N ILE A 190 -1.19 15.44 -14.80
CA ILE A 190 -1.08 16.85 -14.40
C ILE A 190 -1.07 16.97 -12.87
N LEU A 191 -1.92 16.23 -12.15
CA LEU A 191 -1.93 16.23 -10.69
C LEU A 191 -0.57 15.84 -10.09
N LEU A 192 0.14 14.88 -10.67
CA LEU A 192 1.48 14.52 -10.22
C LEU A 192 2.47 15.68 -10.39
N LEU A 193 2.42 16.42 -11.49
CA LEU A 193 3.29 17.60 -11.71
C LEU A 193 2.95 18.73 -10.73
N VAL A 194 1.67 18.97 -10.47
CA VAL A 194 1.23 19.94 -9.44
C VAL A 194 1.74 19.52 -8.07
N CYS A 195 1.60 18.24 -7.71
CA CYS A 195 2.14 17.70 -6.46
C CYS A 195 3.65 17.85 -6.37
N ALA A 196 4.40 17.64 -7.47
CA ALA A 196 5.85 17.84 -7.50
C ALA A 196 6.23 19.28 -7.17
N TYR A 197 5.53 20.25 -7.77
CA TYR A 197 5.73 21.66 -7.49
C TYR A 197 5.41 22.01 -6.03
N LEU A 198 4.24 21.60 -5.53
CA LEU A 198 3.82 21.84 -4.14
C LEU A 198 4.78 21.20 -3.13
N TYR A 199 5.22 19.99 -3.42
CA TYR A 199 6.17 19.27 -2.58
C TYR A 199 7.51 19.98 -2.51
N TYR A 200 8.06 20.38 -3.67
CA TYR A 200 9.31 21.13 -3.73
C TYR A 200 9.21 22.48 -3.01
N ARG A 201 8.11 23.20 -3.18
CA ARG A 201 7.97 24.58 -2.69
C ARG A 201 7.66 24.67 -1.20
N TYR A 202 6.91 23.73 -0.64
CA TYR A 202 6.31 23.86 0.68
C TYR A 202 6.76 22.81 1.70
N THR A 203 7.59 21.85 1.34
CA THR A 203 8.14 20.88 2.29
C THR A 203 9.63 21.10 2.56
N LYS A 204 10.14 20.51 3.62
CA LYS A 204 11.56 20.44 3.97
C LYS A 204 11.90 18.99 4.31
N ASP A 205 13.15 18.55 4.08
CA ASP A 205 13.56 17.17 4.40
C ASP A 205 13.38 16.82 5.86
N THR A 206 13.66 17.78 6.76
CA THR A 206 13.59 17.61 8.21
C THR A 206 12.94 18.83 8.87
N PRO A 207 12.54 18.74 10.14
CA PRO A 207 12.10 19.91 10.92
C PRO A 207 13.14 21.03 10.99
N ALA A 208 14.44 20.71 10.85
CA ALA A 208 15.54 21.67 10.93
C ALA A 208 15.93 22.29 9.57
N GLY A 209 15.49 21.72 8.47
CA GLY A 209 15.82 22.19 7.12
C GLY A 209 16.07 21.05 6.14
N ASP A 210 16.55 21.37 4.96
CA ASP A 210 16.93 20.38 3.95
C ASP A 210 18.26 19.72 4.27
N PHE A 211 18.50 18.49 3.83
CA PHE A 211 19.73 17.74 4.09
C PHE A 211 20.98 18.54 3.73
N LYS A 212 20.96 19.29 2.62
CA LYS A 212 22.05 20.18 2.24
C LYS A 212 22.27 21.32 3.23
N GLU A 213 21.19 21.92 3.75
CA GLU A 213 21.24 23.08 4.66
C GLU A 213 21.80 22.70 6.03
N ILE A 214 21.49 21.49 6.50
CA ILE A 214 21.92 21.00 7.82
C ILE A 214 23.24 20.20 7.77
N GLY A 215 23.90 20.13 6.62
CA GLY A 215 25.14 19.37 6.46
C GLY A 215 24.96 17.87 6.67
N TYR A 216 23.73 17.34 6.51
CA TYR A 216 23.47 15.92 6.64
C TYR A 216 24.17 15.14 5.53
N THR A 217 25.21 14.42 5.90
CA THR A 217 25.87 13.49 5.00
C THR A 217 25.67 12.08 5.58
N VAL A 218 24.99 11.23 4.84
CA VAL A 218 25.14 9.80 5.10
C VAL A 218 26.60 9.47 4.80
N ASP A 219 27.29 8.89 5.77
CA ASP A 219 28.64 8.39 5.57
C ASP A 219 28.63 7.54 4.28
N SER A 220 29.24 8.06 3.22
CA SER A 220 29.23 7.47 1.89
C SER A 220 29.82 6.05 1.87
N LYS A 221 30.57 5.68 2.91
CA LYS A 221 31.11 4.34 3.14
C LYS A 221 30.06 3.36 3.67
N LYS A 222 28.94 3.82 4.24
CA LYS A 222 27.90 2.94 4.76
C LYS A 222 26.81 2.72 3.69
N ASN A 223 26.74 1.50 3.15
CA ASN A 223 25.64 1.11 2.29
C ASN A 223 24.40 0.86 3.16
N THR A 224 23.48 1.85 3.23
CA THR A 224 22.25 1.78 4.05
C THR A 224 21.39 0.58 3.68
N PHE A 225 21.39 0.18 2.42
CA PHE A 225 20.68 -1.02 1.97
C PHE A 225 21.26 -2.28 2.61
N LEU A 226 22.59 -2.44 2.63
CA LEU A 226 23.22 -3.59 3.27
C LEU A 226 23.03 -3.59 4.79
N VAL A 227 23.01 -2.41 5.42
CA VAL A 227 22.69 -2.28 6.85
C VAL A 227 21.28 -2.79 7.12
N ALA A 228 20.31 -2.34 6.34
CA ALA A 228 18.92 -2.80 6.45
C ALA A 228 18.76 -4.30 6.15
N ALA A 229 19.39 -4.80 5.08
CA ALA A 229 19.29 -6.18 4.65
C ALA A 229 19.97 -7.20 5.60
N LYS A 230 21.00 -6.77 6.34
CA LYS A 230 21.67 -7.62 7.35
C LYS A 230 20.88 -7.71 8.66
N ASP A 231 19.96 -6.79 8.92
CA ASP A 231 19.14 -6.82 10.13
C ASP A 231 17.98 -7.79 9.93
N TYR A 232 17.98 -8.90 10.66
CA TYR A 232 16.94 -9.92 10.60
C TYR A 232 15.54 -9.39 10.93
N ARG A 233 15.42 -8.31 11.74
CA ARG A 233 14.15 -7.67 12.08
C ARG A 233 13.49 -7.06 10.84
N THR A 234 14.29 -6.57 9.88
CA THR A 234 13.80 -6.11 8.58
C THR A 234 13.05 -7.23 7.86
N TRP A 235 13.60 -8.45 7.83
CA TRP A 235 12.98 -9.59 7.14
C TRP A 235 11.71 -10.08 7.83
N ILE A 236 11.66 -10.03 9.15
CA ILE A 236 10.43 -10.36 9.89
C ILE A 236 9.31 -9.38 9.55
N LEU A 237 9.60 -8.08 9.55
CA LEU A 237 8.62 -7.09 9.14
C LEU A 237 8.27 -7.21 7.65
N THR A 238 9.21 -7.63 6.81
CA THR A 238 8.98 -7.92 5.39
C THR A 238 7.97 -9.04 5.20
N ILE A 239 8.13 -10.14 5.93
CA ILE A 239 7.20 -11.28 5.89
C ILE A 239 5.83 -10.89 6.47
N ALA A 240 5.81 -10.19 7.60
CA ALA A 240 4.57 -9.69 8.21
C ALA A 240 3.82 -8.74 7.26
N TYR A 241 4.54 -7.84 6.57
CA TYR A 241 3.93 -6.93 5.61
C TYR A 241 3.50 -7.62 4.32
N ALA A 242 4.21 -8.67 3.89
CA ALA A 242 3.77 -9.54 2.80
C ALA A 242 2.44 -10.23 3.16
N ALA A 243 2.27 -10.64 4.40
CA ALA A 243 1.03 -11.20 4.93
C ALA A 243 -0.12 -10.18 4.90
N CYS A 244 0.08 -8.98 5.47
CA CYS A 244 -0.98 -7.96 5.53
C CYS A 244 -1.28 -7.34 4.15
N PHE A 245 -0.28 -6.69 3.55
CA PHE A 245 -0.47 -5.94 2.31
C PHE A 245 -0.67 -6.85 1.10
N GLY A 246 -0.01 -8.02 1.09
CA GLY A 246 -0.23 -9.02 0.04
C GLY A 246 -1.67 -9.53 0.04
N VAL A 247 -2.24 -9.79 1.20
CA VAL A 247 -3.65 -10.17 1.36
C VAL A 247 -4.56 -9.01 0.98
N GLU A 248 -4.24 -7.77 1.38
CA GLU A 248 -5.02 -6.58 1.00
C GLU A 248 -5.23 -6.51 -0.51
N ILE A 249 -4.15 -6.55 -1.28
CA ILE A 249 -4.20 -6.50 -2.75
C ILE A 249 -4.96 -7.70 -3.33
N THR A 250 -4.80 -8.88 -2.72
CA THR A 250 -5.50 -10.10 -3.18
C THR A 250 -7.00 -9.99 -2.96
N VAL A 251 -7.43 -9.56 -1.78
CA VAL A 251 -8.86 -9.40 -1.47
C VAL A 251 -9.50 -8.34 -2.36
N ASP A 252 -8.83 -7.19 -2.57
CA ASP A 252 -9.32 -6.13 -3.47
C ASP A 252 -9.58 -6.65 -4.89
N ASN A 253 -8.79 -7.64 -5.37
CA ASN A 253 -8.93 -8.20 -6.71
C ASN A 253 -9.90 -9.39 -6.78
N PHE A 254 -9.93 -10.26 -5.78
CA PHE A 254 -10.65 -11.54 -5.84
C PHE A 254 -11.96 -11.57 -5.06
N ALA A 255 -12.17 -10.69 -4.07
CA ALA A 255 -13.39 -10.70 -3.27
C ALA A 255 -14.67 -10.45 -4.11
N PRO A 256 -14.71 -9.52 -5.08
CA PRO A 256 -15.89 -9.36 -5.92
C PRO A 256 -16.26 -10.64 -6.67
N LEU A 257 -15.26 -11.33 -7.25
CA LEU A 257 -15.45 -12.59 -7.95
C LEU A 257 -15.94 -13.69 -7.01
N PHE A 258 -15.33 -13.79 -5.82
CA PHE A 258 -15.76 -14.75 -4.80
C PHE A 258 -17.22 -14.54 -4.39
N PHE A 259 -17.66 -13.30 -4.19
CA PHE A 259 -19.06 -13.02 -3.87
C PHE A 259 -20.01 -13.37 -4.99
N MET A 260 -19.63 -13.09 -6.24
CA MET A 260 -20.45 -13.42 -7.40
C MET A 260 -20.54 -14.93 -7.63
N ASP A 261 -19.42 -15.62 -7.55
CA ASP A 261 -19.32 -17.04 -7.89
C ASP A 261 -19.85 -17.94 -6.75
N SER A 262 -19.50 -17.67 -5.51
CA SER A 262 -19.88 -18.51 -4.37
C SER A 262 -21.31 -18.25 -3.89
N PHE A 263 -21.77 -16.99 -3.91
CA PHE A 263 -23.05 -16.58 -3.32
C PHE A 263 -24.07 -16.08 -4.34
N GLY A 264 -23.72 -16.02 -5.64
CA GLY A 264 -24.63 -15.50 -6.68
C GLY A 264 -24.91 -14.00 -6.52
N ALA A 265 -24.03 -13.24 -5.86
CA ALA A 265 -24.20 -11.82 -5.67
C ALA A 265 -24.21 -11.08 -7.01
N THR A 266 -25.04 -10.04 -7.14
CA THR A 266 -24.98 -9.15 -8.30
C THR A 266 -23.67 -8.36 -8.30
N LEU A 267 -23.24 -7.88 -9.47
CA LEU A 267 -22.05 -7.05 -9.61
C LEU A 267 -22.08 -5.83 -8.67
N ALA A 268 -23.26 -5.22 -8.51
CA ALA A 268 -23.43 -4.07 -7.61
C ALA A 268 -23.22 -4.46 -6.14
N VAL A 269 -23.81 -5.56 -5.68
CA VAL A 269 -23.65 -6.03 -4.29
C VAL A 269 -22.23 -6.48 -4.02
N ALA A 270 -21.60 -7.21 -4.94
CA ALA A 270 -20.21 -7.65 -4.83
C ALA A 270 -19.24 -6.45 -4.80
N GLY A 271 -19.49 -5.45 -5.64
CA GLY A 271 -18.71 -4.21 -5.69
C GLY A 271 -18.86 -3.37 -4.41
N MET A 272 -20.08 -3.23 -3.86
CA MET A 272 -20.31 -2.55 -2.58
C MET A 272 -19.62 -3.26 -1.42
N ALA A 273 -19.71 -4.59 -1.35
CA ALA A 273 -19.07 -5.38 -0.32
C ALA A 273 -17.53 -5.23 -0.37
N ALA A 274 -16.93 -5.36 -1.56
CA ALA A 274 -15.50 -5.11 -1.75
C ALA A 274 -15.11 -3.65 -1.45
N GLY A 275 -15.99 -2.69 -1.78
CA GLY A 275 -15.80 -1.27 -1.47
C GLY A 275 -15.71 -1.01 0.02
N ILE A 276 -16.53 -1.66 0.86
CA ILE A 276 -16.44 -1.58 2.33
C ILE A 276 -15.03 -1.97 2.80
N PHE A 277 -14.46 -3.03 2.27
CA PHE A 277 -13.09 -3.45 2.60
C PHE A 277 -12.06 -2.36 2.29
N GLY A 278 -12.18 -1.66 1.17
CA GLY A 278 -11.32 -0.52 0.82
C GLY A 278 -11.47 0.66 1.80
N TRP A 279 -12.71 1.03 2.15
CA TRP A 279 -13.00 2.16 3.04
C TRP A 279 -12.53 1.95 4.49
N ILE A 280 -12.46 0.72 4.97
CA ILE A 280 -11.88 0.39 6.28
C ILE A 280 -10.47 0.99 6.44
N ASN A 281 -9.71 1.16 5.37
CA ASN A 281 -8.35 1.70 5.37
C ASN A 281 -8.24 3.10 6.00
N LEU A 282 -9.27 3.94 5.82
CA LEU A 282 -9.26 5.32 6.32
C LEU A 282 -9.14 5.40 7.84
N PHE A 283 -9.70 4.44 8.56
CA PHE A 283 -9.68 4.45 10.03
C PHE A 283 -8.89 3.29 10.64
N ALA A 284 -8.96 2.08 10.07
CA ALA A 284 -8.32 0.92 10.67
C ALA A 284 -6.79 1.01 10.64
N ARG A 285 -6.20 1.49 9.55
CA ARG A 285 -4.75 1.66 9.46
C ARG A 285 -4.21 2.71 10.45
N PRO A 286 -4.81 3.92 10.57
CA PRO A 286 -4.52 4.85 11.68
C PRO A 286 -4.70 4.23 13.06
N MET A 287 -5.78 3.49 13.31
CA MET A 287 -6.02 2.80 14.59
C MET A 287 -4.89 1.83 14.94
N GLY A 288 -4.39 1.06 13.97
CA GLY A 288 -3.26 0.17 14.16
C GLY A 288 -2.01 0.92 14.65
N GLY A 289 -1.70 2.08 14.06
CA GLY A 289 -0.60 2.95 14.50
C GLY A 289 -0.83 3.55 15.89
N ILE A 290 -2.05 4.04 16.18
CA ILE A 290 -2.41 4.61 17.49
C ILE A 290 -2.26 3.57 18.59
N VAL A 291 -2.82 2.38 18.38
CA VAL A 291 -2.74 1.28 19.36
C VAL A 291 -1.29 0.84 19.53
N ALA A 292 -0.52 0.71 18.44
CA ALA A 292 0.89 0.37 18.49
C ALA A 292 1.70 1.41 19.28
N ASP A 293 1.46 2.70 19.08
CA ASP A 293 2.16 3.75 19.83
C ASP A 293 1.77 3.77 21.31
N LYS A 294 0.49 3.57 21.64
CA LYS A 294 0.01 3.44 23.04
C LYS A 294 0.67 2.26 23.75
N ILE A 295 0.66 1.09 23.14
CA ILE A 295 1.30 -0.12 23.67
C ILE A 295 2.81 0.07 23.76
N GLY A 296 3.41 0.71 22.76
CA GLY A 296 4.84 0.98 22.72
C GLY A 296 5.33 1.92 23.84
N LYS A 297 4.48 2.79 24.39
CA LYS A 297 4.82 3.61 25.57
C LYS A 297 5.03 2.79 26.82
N VAL A 298 4.31 1.67 26.96
CA VAL A 298 4.37 0.81 28.16
C VAL A 298 5.38 -0.32 27.97
N TRP A 299 5.33 -1.01 26.84
CA TRP A 299 6.09 -2.24 26.57
C TRP A 299 7.14 -2.11 25.46
N GLY A 300 7.40 -0.88 24.98
CA GLY A 300 8.42 -0.62 23.98
C GLY A 300 8.18 -1.34 22.65
N PHE A 301 9.26 -1.73 22.02
CA PHE A 301 9.25 -2.45 20.74
C PHE A 301 8.57 -3.82 20.84
N ASP A 302 8.76 -4.52 21.96
CA ASP A 302 8.16 -5.84 22.20
C ASP A 302 6.64 -5.78 22.23
N GLY A 303 6.06 -4.74 22.83
CA GLY A 303 4.62 -4.54 22.84
C GLY A 303 4.03 -4.30 21.45
N LYS A 304 4.72 -3.51 20.62
CA LYS A 304 4.31 -3.29 19.22
C LYS A 304 4.37 -4.58 18.40
N THR A 305 5.42 -5.39 18.60
CA THR A 305 5.56 -6.69 17.92
C THR A 305 4.49 -7.69 18.36
N MET A 306 4.13 -7.68 19.65
CA MET A 306 3.03 -8.49 20.17
C MET A 306 1.70 -8.11 19.53
N LEU A 307 1.41 -6.81 19.44
CA LEU A 307 0.21 -6.33 18.75
C LEU A 307 0.15 -6.84 17.31
N LEU A 308 1.27 -6.71 16.56
CA LEU A 308 1.35 -7.17 15.18
C LEU A 308 1.05 -8.67 15.08
N SER A 309 1.62 -9.49 15.97
CA SER A 309 1.36 -10.93 16.02
C SER A 309 -0.13 -11.24 16.26
N VAL A 310 -0.76 -10.59 17.25
CA VAL A 310 -2.18 -10.77 17.55
C VAL A 310 -3.05 -10.38 16.36
N LEU A 311 -2.76 -9.28 15.70
CA LEU A 311 -3.50 -8.83 14.52
C LEU A 311 -3.40 -9.81 13.36
N LEU A 312 -2.20 -10.39 13.11
CA LEU A 312 -2.01 -11.44 12.09
C LEU A 312 -2.77 -12.73 12.43
N LEU A 313 -2.82 -13.12 13.71
CA LEU A 313 -3.60 -14.28 14.13
C LEU A 313 -5.10 -14.06 13.90
N LEU A 314 -5.63 -12.89 14.27
CA LEU A 314 -7.02 -12.53 14.04
C LEU A 314 -7.34 -12.44 12.54
N GLU A 315 -6.44 -11.91 11.74
CA GLU A 315 -6.53 -11.87 10.28
C GLU A 315 -6.65 -13.29 9.70
N GLY A 316 -5.73 -14.20 10.07
CA GLY A 316 -5.73 -15.56 9.57
C GLY A 316 -6.99 -16.34 9.95
N ILE A 317 -7.45 -16.23 11.21
CA ILE A 317 -8.72 -16.83 11.68
C ILE A 317 -9.89 -16.27 10.86
N GLY A 318 -9.95 -14.96 10.70
CA GLY A 318 -11.03 -14.30 9.98
C GLY A 318 -11.07 -14.69 8.49
N ILE A 319 -9.92 -14.87 7.84
CA ILE A 319 -9.84 -15.34 6.44
C ILE A 319 -10.35 -16.78 6.31
N ILE A 320 -10.02 -17.68 7.27
CA ILE A 320 -10.53 -19.06 7.25
C ILE A 320 -12.05 -19.07 7.41
N TRP A 321 -12.59 -18.24 8.30
CA TRP A 321 -14.04 -18.14 8.49
C TRP A 321 -14.73 -17.49 7.29
N PHE A 322 -14.12 -16.48 6.69
CA PHE A 322 -14.56 -15.88 5.42
C PHE A 322 -14.68 -16.95 4.33
N ALA A 323 -13.64 -17.75 4.13
CA ALA A 323 -13.61 -18.82 3.14
C ALA A 323 -14.71 -19.87 3.33
N LYS A 324 -15.08 -20.15 4.59
CA LYS A 324 -16.08 -21.16 4.97
C LYS A 324 -17.47 -20.58 5.25
N SER A 325 -17.70 -19.32 4.91
CA SER A 325 -19.00 -18.68 5.14
C SER A 325 -20.10 -19.36 4.33
N GLY A 326 -21.19 -19.75 5.00
CA GLY A 326 -22.31 -20.44 4.35
C GLY A 326 -23.30 -19.51 3.63
N ASN A 327 -23.20 -18.20 3.86
CA ASN A 327 -24.06 -17.19 3.21
C ASN A 327 -23.34 -15.85 3.03
N LEU A 328 -23.90 -15.02 2.15
CA LEU A 328 -23.32 -13.72 1.76
C LEU A 328 -23.16 -12.77 2.96
N SER A 329 -24.16 -12.68 3.84
CA SER A 329 -24.10 -11.75 5.00
C SER A 329 -22.97 -12.11 5.95
N MET A 330 -22.77 -13.41 6.22
CA MET A 330 -21.68 -13.91 7.04
C MET A 330 -20.32 -13.66 6.37
N ALA A 331 -20.23 -13.85 5.06
CA ALA A 331 -19.00 -13.58 4.31
C ALA A 331 -18.62 -12.08 4.35
N ILE A 332 -19.58 -11.17 4.18
CA ILE A 332 -19.35 -9.72 4.31
C ILE A 332 -18.92 -9.35 5.73
N PHE A 333 -19.57 -9.91 6.76
CA PHE A 333 -19.20 -9.67 8.16
C PHE A 333 -17.79 -10.17 8.46
N MET A 334 -17.43 -11.38 8.01
CA MET A 334 -16.09 -11.94 8.21
C MET A 334 -15.03 -11.14 7.45
N MET A 335 -15.35 -10.67 6.25
CA MET A 335 -14.46 -9.79 5.48
C MET A 335 -14.22 -8.46 6.21
N PHE A 336 -15.24 -7.86 6.82
CA PHE A 336 -15.08 -6.68 7.66
C PHE A 336 -14.16 -6.97 8.85
N PHE A 337 -14.38 -8.10 9.55
CA PHE A 337 -13.61 -8.49 10.73
C PHE A 337 -12.12 -8.70 10.42
N PHE A 338 -11.79 -9.55 9.44
CA PHE A 338 -10.39 -9.75 9.09
C PHE A 338 -9.79 -8.52 8.40
N GLY A 339 -10.59 -7.79 7.63
CA GLY A 339 -10.18 -6.54 7.00
C GLY A 339 -9.75 -5.49 8.03
N LEU A 340 -10.48 -5.36 9.14
CA LEU A 340 -10.10 -4.49 10.24
C LEU A 340 -8.73 -4.91 10.82
N SER A 341 -8.55 -6.20 11.14
CA SER A 341 -7.31 -6.74 11.70
C SER A 341 -6.13 -6.56 10.74
N LEU A 342 -6.32 -6.87 9.46
CA LEU A 342 -5.35 -6.72 8.38
C LEU A 342 -4.88 -5.27 8.22
N LYS A 343 -5.83 -4.32 8.13
CA LYS A 343 -5.49 -2.89 7.96
C LYS A 343 -4.80 -2.33 9.21
N MET A 344 -5.21 -2.75 10.41
CA MET A 344 -4.50 -2.43 11.65
C MET A 344 -3.09 -3.04 11.68
N ALA A 345 -2.90 -4.27 11.19
CA ALA A 345 -1.58 -4.92 11.09
C ALA A 345 -0.66 -4.15 10.14
N ASN A 346 -1.18 -3.63 9.02
CA ASN A 346 -0.43 -2.73 8.13
C ASN A 346 0.08 -1.49 8.88
N GLY A 347 -0.78 -0.84 9.67
CA GLY A 347 -0.41 0.31 10.49
C GLY A 347 0.62 -0.02 11.57
N ALA A 348 0.43 -1.15 12.27
CA ALA A 348 1.34 -1.64 13.30
C ALA A 348 2.73 -1.98 12.73
N THR A 349 2.81 -2.62 11.55
CA THR A 349 4.09 -2.93 10.87
C THR A 349 4.90 -1.66 10.63
N TYR A 350 4.29 -0.64 10.04
CA TYR A 350 5.00 0.62 9.75
C TYR A 350 5.22 1.50 10.98
N SER A 351 4.59 1.18 12.13
CA SER A 351 4.98 1.78 13.41
C SER A 351 6.31 1.22 13.95
N LEU A 352 6.75 0.05 13.48
CA LEU A 352 8.00 -0.63 13.87
C LEU A 352 9.19 -0.26 12.97
N VAL A 353 8.95 -0.07 11.66
CA VAL A 353 9.99 0.18 10.64
C VAL A 353 11.02 1.25 11.05
N PRO A 354 10.64 2.44 11.54
CA PRO A 354 11.60 3.49 11.88
C PRO A 354 12.53 3.15 13.06
N PHE A 355 12.21 2.11 13.83
CA PHE A 355 12.99 1.70 15.01
C PHE A 355 13.98 0.57 14.73
N ILE A 356 13.99 0.01 13.51
CA ILE A 356 14.92 -1.07 13.13
C ILE A 356 16.33 -0.51 12.98
N SER A 357 16.49 0.54 12.15
CA SER A 357 17.78 1.19 11.93
C SER A 357 17.58 2.68 11.68
N PRO A 358 17.93 3.56 12.64
CA PRO A 358 17.77 5.01 12.48
C PRO A 358 18.55 5.61 11.31
N ILE A 359 19.65 4.98 10.89
CA ILE A 359 20.50 5.44 9.78
C ILE A 359 20.06 4.92 8.41
N ALA A 360 19.12 3.96 8.37
CA ALA A 360 18.70 3.27 7.15
C ALA A 360 17.17 3.12 7.06
N VAL A 361 16.42 4.09 7.61
CA VAL A 361 14.95 4.04 7.68
C VAL A 361 14.31 3.87 6.31
N GLY A 362 14.80 4.59 5.29
CA GLY A 362 14.30 4.48 3.92
C GLY A 362 14.58 3.11 3.30
N SER A 363 15.79 2.58 3.52
CA SER A 363 16.17 1.24 3.04
C SER A 363 15.35 0.15 3.72
N VAL A 364 15.11 0.22 5.04
CA VAL A 364 14.21 -0.69 5.77
C VAL A 364 12.78 -0.58 5.22
N ALA A 365 12.25 0.64 5.08
CA ALA A 365 10.92 0.86 4.53
C ALA A 365 10.78 0.34 3.08
N GLY A 366 11.86 0.46 2.30
CA GLY A 366 11.94 -0.04 0.92
C GLY A 366 11.87 -1.56 0.86
N ILE A 367 12.66 -2.27 1.68
CA ILE A 367 12.69 -3.74 1.74
C ILE A 367 11.34 -4.27 2.24
N VAL A 368 10.84 -3.75 3.35
CA VAL A 368 9.54 -4.13 3.92
C VAL A 368 8.40 -3.86 2.91
N GLY A 369 8.43 -2.68 2.28
CA GLY A 369 7.43 -2.31 1.28
C GLY A 369 7.48 -3.19 0.03
N ALA A 370 8.67 -3.55 -0.46
CA ALA A 370 8.83 -4.49 -1.57
C ALA A 370 8.26 -5.88 -1.22
N GLY A 371 8.47 -6.33 0.03
CA GLY A 371 7.91 -7.57 0.55
C GLY A 371 6.41 -7.66 0.43
N GLY A 372 5.69 -6.56 0.68
CA GLY A 372 4.23 -6.51 0.49
C GLY A 372 3.78 -6.81 -0.94
N ASN A 373 4.48 -6.27 -1.95
CA ASN A 373 4.17 -6.57 -3.35
C ASN A 373 4.60 -7.99 -3.77
N ILE A 374 5.73 -8.49 -3.24
CA ILE A 374 6.15 -9.88 -3.43
C ILE A 374 5.07 -10.80 -2.85
N GLY A 375 4.57 -10.49 -1.64
CA GLY A 375 3.46 -11.21 -1.02
C GLY A 375 2.23 -11.28 -1.93
N ALA A 376 1.79 -10.14 -2.45
CA ALA A 376 0.65 -10.06 -3.38
C ALA A 376 0.87 -10.94 -4.63
N MET A 377 2.07 -10.91 -5.20
CA MET A 377 2.41 -11.72 -6.37
C MET A 377 2.40 -13.23 -6.05
N LEU A 378 3.00 -13.65 -4.93
CA LEU A 378 3.03 -15.05 -4.50
C LEU A 378 1.62 -15.58 -4.20
N ILE A 379 0.79 -14.76 -3.53
CA ILE A 379 -0.61 -15.10 -3.24
C ILE A 379 -1.40 -15.23 -4.54
N ALA A 380 -1.20 -14.34 -5.52
CA ALA A 380 -1.87 -14.43 -6.82
C ALA A 380 -1.54 -15.74 -7.54
N PHE A 381 -0.27 -16.18 -7.53
CA PHE A 381 0.12 -17.49 -8.06
C PHE A 381 -0.53 -18.65 -7.31
N MET A 382 -0.61 -18.55 -5.98
CA MET A 382 -1.30 -19.55 -5.15
C MET A 382 -2.79 -19.64 -5.49
N PHE A 383 -3.46 -18.50 -5.69
CA PHE A 383 -4.86 -18.45 -6.10
C PHE A 383 -5.06 -19.07 -7.48
N LYS A 384 -4.21 -18.75 -8.45
CA LYS A 384 -4.24 -19.40 -9.77
C LYS A 384 -4.09 -20.91 -9.69
N ALA A 385 -3.22 -21.42 -8.81
CA ALA A 385 -2.96 -22.86 -8.66
C ALA A 385 -4.06 -23.59 -7.87
N LYS A 386 -4.78 -22.90 -6.98
CA LYS A 386 -5.79 -23.50 -6.07
C LYS A 386 -7.24 -23.18 -6.44
N ALA A 387 -7.45 -22.30 -7.42
CA ALA A 387 -8.78 -22.07 -7.96
C ALA A 387 -9.29 -23.31 -8.69
N VAL A 388 -10.46 -23.81 -8.31
CA VAL A 388 -11.07 -25.00 -8.90
C VAL A 388 -12.19 -24.55 -9.83
N HIS A 389 -12.17 -25.02 -11.06
CA HIS A 389 -13.31 -24.87 -11.96
C HIS A 389 -14.47 -25.74 -11.45
N ALA A 390 -15.58 -25.10 -11.09
CA ALA A 390 -16.80 -25.76 -10.66
C ALA A 390 -17.92 -25.40 -11.62
N THR A 391 -18.79 -26.34 -11.89
CA THR A 391 -20.02 -26.12 -12.65
C THR A 391 -21.20 -26.11 -11.68
N LYS A 392 -22.02 -25.06 -11.74
CA LYS A 392 -23.23 -24.96 -10.94
C LYS A 392 -24.43 -24.87 -11.86
N GLU A 393 -25.42 -25.71 -11.64
CA GLU A 393 -26.71 -25.57 -12.30
C GLU A 393 -27.46 -24.38 -11.69
N VAL A 394 -27.82 -23.43 -12.53
CA VAL A 394 -28.61 -22.25 -12.16
C VAL A 394 -29.89 -22.26 -12.97
N ILE A 395 -31.01 -22.13 -12.29
CA ILE A 395 -32.33 -22.01 -12.97
C ILE A 395 -32.52 -20.53 -13.35
N GLU A 396 -32.35 -20.21 -14.61
CA GLU A 396 -32.65 -18.88 -15.15
C GLU A 396 -33.89 -18.99 -16.06
N ASN A 397 -34.94 -18.26 -15.74
CA ASN A 397 -36.23 -18.24 -16.50
C ASN A 397 -36.82 -19.64 -16.69
N GLY A 398 -36.75 -20.53 -15.69
CA GLY A 398 -37.30 -21.89 -15.76
C GLY A 398 -36.43 -22.87 -16.55
N VAL A 399 -35.29 -22.48 -17.08
CA VAL A 399 -34.32 -23.32 -17.80
C VAL A 399 -33.11 -23.58 -16.94
N VAL A 400 -32.72 -24.84 -16.77
CA VAL A 400 -31.48 -25.22 -16.10
C VAL A 400 -30.32 -24.88 -17.02
N LYS A 401 -29.50 -23.90 -16.62
CA LYS A 401 -28.25 -23.53 -17.29
C LYS A 401 -27.07 -23.92 -16.44
N THR A 402 -26.08 -24.53 -17.05
CA THR A 402 -24.79 -24.81 -16.42
C THR A 402 -23.94 -23.55 -16.51
N LYS A 403 -23.54 -22.99 -15.34
CA LYS A 403 -22.65 -21.84 -15.27
C LYS A 403 -21.28 -22.28 -14.76
N ASP A 404 -20.25 -21.97 -15.53
CA ASP A 404 -18.86 -22.17 -15.08
C ASP A 404 -18.53 -21.12 -14.01
N LEU A 405 -18.15 -21.57 -12.84
CA LEU A 405 -17.77 -20.79 -11.68
C LEU A 405 -16.35 -21.15 -11.29
N ILE A 406 -15.72 -20.27 -10.53
CA ILE A 406 -14.42 -20.54 -9.92
C ILE A 406 -14.60 -20.57 -8.41
N ASP A 407 -14.29 -21.73 -7.80
CA ASP A 407 -14.26 -21.87 -6.36
C ASP A 407 -12.90 -21.45 -5.80
N TYR A 408 -12.88 -20.40 -5.03
CA TYR A 408 -11.70 -19.85 -4.34
C TYR A 408 -11.61 -20.29 -2.86
N THR A 409 -12.53 -21.09 -2.36
CA THR A 409 -12.62 -21.48 -0.94
C THR A 409 -11.34 -22.13 -0.43
N ALA A 410 -10.77 -23.05 -1.23
CA ALA A 410 -9.50 -23.70 -0.89
C ALA A 410 -8.32 -22.72 -0.87
N ALA A 411 -8.30 -21.76 -1.81
CA ALA A 411 -7.26 -20.74 -1.89
C ALA A 411 -7.30 -19.79 -0.67
N PHE A 412 -8.48 -19.27 -0.31
CA PHE A 412 -8.64 -18.43 0.88
C PHE A 412 -8.36 -19.20 2.17
N SER A 413 -8.80 -20.47 2.28
CA SER A 413 -8.52 -21.29 3.47
C SER A 413 -7.02 -21.51 3.66
N LEU A 414 -6.30 -21.88 2.60
CA LEU A 414 -4.84 -22.04 2.63
C LEU A 414 -4.15 -20.73 3.00
N LEU A 415 -4.59 -19.61 2.43
CA LEU A 415 -4.08 -18.28 2.75
C LEU A 415 -4.23 -18.00 4.26
N GLY A 416 -5.41 -18.24 4.83
CA GLY A 416 -5.65 -18.05 6.26
C GLY A 416 -4.71 -18.90 7.14
N TYR A 417 -4.45 -20.16 6.78
CA TYR A 417 -3.49 -20.99 7.51
C TYR A 417 -2.05 -20.48 7.42
N ILE A 418 -1.64 -19.99 6.24
CA ILE A 418 -0.32 -19.38 6.06
C ILE A 418 -0.17 -18.15 6.95
N ILE A 419 -1.18 -17.26 6.96
CA ILE A 419 -1.16 -16.05 7.79
C ILE A 419 -1.13 -16.38 9.28
N LEU A 420 -1.89 -17.38 9.73
CA LEU A 420 -1.81 -17.90 11.11
C LEU A 420 -0.40 -18.36 11.44
N GLY A 421 0.22 -19.15 10.57
CA GLY A 421 1.61 -19.62 10.75
C GLY A 421 2.59 -18.45 10.87
N ILE A 422 2.44 -17.40 10.06
CA ILE A 422 3.25 -16.18 10.15
C ILE A 422 3.01 -15.47 11.48
N GLY A 423 1.75 -15.31 11.91
CA GLY A 423 1.40 -14.72 13.20
C GLY A 423 2.05 -15.43 14.39
N VAL A 424 2.00 -16.77 14.39
CA VAL A 424 2.67 -17.62 15.39
C VAL A 424 4.19 -17.44 15.33
N ALA A 425 4.79 -17.43 14.14
CA ALA A 425 6.23 -17.25 13.97
C ALA A 425 6.70 -15.89 14.52
N VAL A 426 5.96 -14.81 14.26
CA VAL A 426 6.24 -13.47 14.81
C VAL A 426 6.13 -13.47 16.33
N PHE A 427 5.16 -14.19 16.91
CA PHE A 427 4.99 -14.33 18.36
C PHE A 427 6.16 -15.08 19.01
N ILE A 428 6.52 -16.25 18.46
CA ILE A 428 7.66 -17.06 18.94
C ILE A 428 8.94 -16.25 18.87
N PHE A 429 9.17 -15.58 17.75
CA PHE A 429 10.34 -14.75 17.55
C PHE A 429 10.46 -13.65 18.62
N ARG A 430 9.36 -12.94 18.91
CA ARG A 430 9.32 -11.95 19.99
C ARG A 430 9.76 -12.56 21.32
N THR A 431 9.24 -13.75 21.69
CA THR A 431 9.56 -14.40 22.98
C THR A 431 11.03 -14.78 23.09
N ILE A 432 11.66 -15.19 21.96
CA ILE A 432 13.09 -15.51 21.91
C ILE A 432 13.95 -14.23 22.08
N THR A 433 13.58 -13.14 21.43
CA THR A 433 14.31 -11.87 21.48
C THR A 433 14.17 -11.18 22.85
N ALA A 434 12.99 -11.22 23.46
CA ALA A 434 12.76 -10.67 24.79
C ALA A 434 13.61 -11.37 25.87
N LYS A 435 13.78 -12.69 25.76
CA LYS A 435 14.66 -13.46 26.68
C LYS A 435 16.14 -13.13 26.55
N LYS A 436 16.60 -12.63 25.41
CA LYS A 436 18.00 -12.26 25.17
C LYS A 436 18.39 -10.86 25.68
N GLY A 437 17.51 -10.18 26.41
CA GLY A 437 17.85 -8.95 27.15
C GLY A 437 18.22 -7.76 26.27
N ALA A 438 17.73 -7.69 25.04
CA ALA A 438 17.85 -6.49 24.23
C ALA A 438 16.98 -5.38 24.83
N HIS A 439 17.49 -4.70 25.86
CA HIS A 439 16.88 -3.49 26.42
C HIS A 439 16.89 -2.38 25.36
N ILE A 440 15.81 -2.28 24.61
CA ILE A 440 15.58 -1.23 23.59
C ILE A 440 15.20 0.12 24.26
N LYS A 441 15.31 0.26 25.58
CA LYS A 441 15.22 1.57 26.24
C LYS A 441 16.20 2.57 25.64
N ASP A 442 17.36 2.12 25.19
CA ASP A 442 18.43 3.00 24.66
C ASP A 442 18.20 3.44 23.20
N LEU A 443 17.39 2.73 22.42
CA LEU A 443 17.05 3.09 21.03
C LEU A 443 15.96 4.16 20.93
N LEU A 444 15.18 4.38 21.97
CA LEU A 444 14.15 5.43 22.01
C LEU A 444 14.74 6.83 22.23
N LEU A 445 16.02 6.95 22.56
CA LEU A 445 16.67 8.19 22.99
C LEU A 445 17.80 8.66 22.07
N VAL A 446 18.05 8.02 20.92
CA VAL A 446 19.01 8.59 19.98
C VAL A 446 18.31 9.69 19.16
N PRO A 447 18.44 10.97 19.56
CA PRO A 447 18.19 12.06 18.64
C PRO A 447 19.15 11.84 17.47
N ILE A 448 18.69 12.11 16.24
CA ILE A 448 19.60 12.30 15.11
C ILE A 448 20.58 13.37 15.59
N SER A 449 21.76 12.95 16.05
CA SER A 449 22.78 13.88 16.52
C SER A 449 23.29 14.62 15.28
N VAL A 450 22.72 15.77 15.04
CA VAL A 450 23.37 16.80 14.23
C VAL A 450 24.63 17.16 15.01
N LYS A 451 25.78 16.68 14.57
CA LYS A 451 27.06 17.24 15.04
C LYS A 451 27.02 18.69 14.54
N ALA A 452 26.68 19.60 15.45
CA ALA A 452 27.04 20.99 15.27
C ALA A 452 28.59 21.05 15.23
N GLN A 453 29.11 21.39 14.04
CA GLN A 453 30.43 22.00 13.91
C GLN A 453 30.26 23.50 14.02
#